data_a0c0b823faa4cfdff6be6734052312db
#
_entry.id   a0c0b823faa4cfdff6be6734052312db
#
_cell.length_a   1.000
_cell.length_b   1.000
_cell.length_c   1.000
_cell.angle_alpha   90.00
_cell.angle_beta   90.00
_cell.angle_gamma   90.00
#
_symmetry.space_group_name_H-M   'P 1'
#
loop_
_entity.id
_entity.type
_entity.pdbx_description
1 polymer ?
#
loop_
_entity_poly.entity_id
_entity_poly.type
_entity_poly.pdbx_seq_one_letter_code
_entity_poly.pdbx_strand_id
1 'polypeptide(L)'
;MANDPLSLTFAALADPTRRAVLVRLAEGEATVNELAEPFAISLQAVSKHLKVLETAGLISRGRDAQYRPCHFEPEPLEAATDWITKNRQIWTVKSRHVV
;
A
#
# COMPACT_ATOMS: atom_id res chain seq x y z
N MET A 1 18.27 5.69 -4.70
CA MET A 1 17.32 6.68 -4.20
C MET A 1 15.98 6.08 -3.97
N ALA A 2 15.37 6.40 -2.85
CA ALA A 2 14.12 5.79 -2.44
C ALA A 2 12.89 6.50 -3.02
N ASN A 3 13.08 7.24 -4.14
CA ASN A 3 11.97 8.02 -4.73
C ASN A 3 11.37 7.40 -5.98
N ASP A 4 11.94 6.30 -6.47
CA ASP A 4 11.35 5.65 -7.62
C ASP A 4 10.03 4.97 -7.22
N PRO A 5 9.08 4.84 -8.15
CA PRO A 5 7.76 4.30 -7.82
C PRO A 5 7.80 2.92 -7.16
N LEU A 6 8.66 2.04 -7.63
CA LEU A 6 8.74 0.68 -7.08
C LEU A 6 9.21 0.70 -5.63
N SER A 7 10.23 1.50 -5.32
CA SER A 7 10.73 1.63 -3.95
C SER A 7 9.67 2.22 -3.02
N LEU A 8 8.93 3.21 -3.50
CA LEU A 8 7.85 3.80 -2.72
C LEU A 8 6.77 2.77 -2.41
N THR A 9 6.45 1.92 -3.39
CA THR A 9 5.47 0.86 -3.19
C THR A 9 5.94 -0.11 -2.12
N PHE A 10 7.16 -0.62 -2.21
CA PHE A 10 7.66 -1.57 -1.22
C PHE A 10 7.78 -0.94 0.16
N ALA A 11 8.21 0.31 0.23
CA ALA A 11 8.29 1.01 1.52
C ALA A 11 6.90 1.14 2.16
N ALA A 12 5.90 1.48 1.35
CA ALA A 12 4.54 1.60 1.86
C ALA A 12 4.02 0.26 2.38
N LEU A 13 4.37 -0.84 1.72
CA LEU A 13 3.94 -2.17 2.12
C LEU A 13 4.71 -2.73 3.32
N ALA A 14 5.75 -2.05 3.76
CA ALA A 14 6.57 -2.55 4.86
C ALA A 14 5.89 -2.46 6.22
N ASP A 15 4.80 -1.74 6.33
CA ASP A 15 4.09 -1.56 7.60
C ASP A 15 2.80 -2.38 7.62
N PRO A 16 2.55 -3.16 8.69
CA PRO A 16 1.35 -4.01 8.73
C PRO A 16 0.04 -3.23 8.76
N THR A 17 0.01 -2.04 9.39
CA THR A 17 -1.20 -1.22 9.42
C THR A 17 -1.53 -0.75 8.01
N ARG A 18 -0.53 -0.32 7.25
CA ARG A 18 -0.76 0.11 5.87
C ARG A 18 -1.25 -1.04 5.00
N ARG A 19 -0.70 -2.24 5.18
CA ARG A 19 -1.21 -3.41 4.44
C ARG A 19 -2.66 -3.71 4.79
N ALA A 20 -3.04 -3.60 6.07
CA ALA A 20 -4.42 -3.83 6.49
C ALA A 20 -5.37 -2.79 5.89
N VAL A 21 -4.93 -1.54 5.80
CA VAL A 21 -5.71 -0.48 5.16
C VAL A 21 -5.98 -0.82 3.70
N LEU A 22 -4.97 -1.28 2.97
CA LEU A 22 -5.14 -1.64 1.57
C LEU A 22 -6.10 -2.80 1.40
N VAL A 23 -6.03 -3.80 2.26
CA VAL A 23 -6.96 -4.93 2.21
C VAL A 23 -8.39 -4.45 2.39
N ARG A 24 -8.60 -3.53 3.34
CA ARG A 24 -9.94 -2.95 3.56
C ARG A 24 -10.41 -2.17 2.33
N LEU A 25 -9.53 -1.36 1.74
CA LEU A 25 -9.89 -0.53 0.58
C LEU A 25 -10.13 -1.35 -0.67
N ALA A 26 -9.57 -2.54 -0.76
CA ALA A 26 -9.86 -3.44 -1.88
C ALA A 26 -11.33 -3.88 -1.91
N GLU A 27 -12.02 -3.78 -0.77
CA GLU A 27 -13.44 -4.09 -0.69
C GLU A 27 -14.33 -2.92 -1.10
N GLY A 28 -13.79 -1.71 -1.14
CA GLY A 28 -14.53 -0.52 -1.48
C GLY A 28 -13.97 0.69 -0.79
N GLU A 29 -14.33 1.87 -1.27
CA GLU A 29 -13.84 3.13 -0.70
C GLU A 29 -14.21 3.25 0.77
N ALA A 30 -13.44 4.03 1.51
CA ALA A 30 -13.66 4.25 2.93
C ALA A 30 -13.09 5.59 3.34
N THR A 31 -13.72 6.21 4.35
CA THR A 31 -13.24 7.46 4.94
C THR A 31 -12.13 7.17 5.95
N VAL A 32 -11.42 8.23 6.36
CA VAL A 32 -10.38 8.11 7.39
C VAL A 32 -10.96 7.51 8.68
N ASN A 33 -12.14 7.96 9.09
CA ASN A 33 -12.77 7.45 10.31
C ASN A 33 -13.09 5.96 10.19
N GLU A 34 -13.59 5.54 9.04
CA GLU A 34 -13.89 4.14 8.82
C GLU A 34 -12.62 3.29 8.83
N LEU A 35 -11.55 3.82 8.27
CA LEU A 35 -10.27 3.10 8.25
C LEU A 35 -9.63 3.03 9.62
N ALA A 36 -9.83 4.06 10.46
CA ALA A 36 -9.24 4.09 11.79
C ALA A 36 -9.93 3.17 12.78
N GLU A 37 -11.20 2.84 12.54
CA GLU A 37 -12.05 2.15 13.51
C GLU A 37 -11.44 0.85 14.05
N PRO A 38 -10.89 -0.04 13.20
CA PRO A 38 -10.34 -1.31 13.70
C PRO A 38 -8.97 -1.19 14.36
N PHE A 39 -8.36 0.00 14.37
CA PHE A 39 -7.03 0.17 14.92
C PHE A 39 -7.06 0.97 16.22
N ALA A 40 -6.20 0.61 17.16
CA ALA A 40 -6.10 1.33 18.44
C ALA A 40 -5.06 2.44 18.32
N ILE A 41 -5.19 3.29 17.31
CA ILE A 41 -4.27 4.40 17.08
C ILE A 41 -5.06 5.67 16.77
N SER A 42 -4.40 6.81 16.88
CA SER A 42 -5.06 8.09 16.67
C SER A 42 -5.39 8.32 15.21
N LEU A 43 -6.34 9.22 14.95
CA LEU A 43 -6.65 9.63 13.57
C LEU A 43 -5.44 10.26 12.90
N GLN A 44 -4.59 10.96 13.67
CA GLN A 44 -3.37 11.53 13.12
C GLN A 44 -2.41 10.44 12.64
N ALA A 45 -2.30 9.34 13.39
CA ALA A 45 -1.44 8.24 12.99
C ALA A 45 -1.99 7.57 11.73
N VAL A 46 -3.31 7.39 11.65
CA VAL A 46 -3.93 6.85 10.44
C VAL A 46 -3.67 7.77 9.26
N SER A 47 -3.83 9.08 9.45
CA SER A 47 -3.59 10.06 8.38
C SER A 47 -2.16 10.00 7.86
N LYS A 48 -1.18 9.77 8.74
CA LYS A 48 0.21 9.62 8.30
C LYS A 48 0.39 8.37 7.45
N HIS A 49 -0.23 7.26 7.84
CA HIS A 49 -0.20 6.04 7.03
C HIS A 49 -0.83 6.27 5.67
N LEU A 50 -1.96 6.97 5.63
CA LEU A 50 -2.64 7.27 4.37
C LEU A 50 -1.78 8.16 3.48
N LYS A 51 -1.05 9.10 4.06
CA LYS A 51 -0.16 9.96 3.29
C LYS A 51 0.94 9.16 2.61
N VAL A 52 1.51 8.18 3.30
CA VAL A 52 2.53 7.31 2.72
C VAL A 52 1.94 6.51 1.55
N LEU A 53 0.74 5.95 1.75
CA LEU A 53 0.06 5.19 0.69
C LEU A 53 -0.28 6.06 -0.51
N GLU A 54 -0.74 7.28 -0.26
CA GLU A 54 -1.08 8.23 -1.32
C GLU A 54 0.16 8.63 -2.10
N THR A 55 1.26 8.91 -1.42
CA THR A 55 2.53 9.27 -2.06
C THR A 55 3.04 8.14 -2.94
N ALA A 56 2.82 6.90 -2.54
CA ALA A 56 3.20 5.72 -3.33
C ALA A 56 2.22 5.45 -4.48
N GLY A 57 1.12 6.19 -4.57
CA GLY A 57 0.12 5.98 -5.61
C GLY A 57 -0.77 4.79 -5.39
N LEU A 58 -0.74 4.21 -4.17
CA LEU A 58 -1.56 3.03 -3.84
C LEU A 58 -2.99 3.39 -3.49
N ILE A 59 -3.23 4.63 -3.14
CA ILE A 59 -4.58 5.15 -2.89
C ILE A 59 -4.71 6.54 -3.49
N SER A 60 -5.93 6.94 -3.74
CA SER A 60 -6.28 8.32 -4.08
C SER A 60 -7.34 8.81 -3.11
N ARG A 61 -7.51 10.12 -3.04
CA ARG A 61 -8.50 10.74 -2.15
C ARG A 61 -9.58 11.40 -2.97
N GLY A 62 -10.83 11.14 -2.61
CA GLY A 62 -11.95 11.81 -3.24
C GLY A 62 -11.95 13.32 -2.99
N ARG A 63 -12.73 14.04 -3.80
CA ARG A 63 -12.79 15.50 -3.74
C ARG A 63 -13.89 16.04 -2.84
N ASP A 64 -14.71 15.16 -2.30
CA ASP A 64 -15.75 15.57 -1.38
C ASP A 64 -15.09 16.18 -0.14
N ALA A 65 -15.33 17.48 0.08
CA ALA A 65 -14.66 18.22 1.14
C ALA A 65 -14.94 17.66 2.53
N GLN A 66 -16.11 17.03 2.71
CA GLN A 66 -16.51 16.53 4.02
C GLN A 66 -15.99 15.11 4.28
N TYR A 67 -16.01 14.27 3.28
CA TYR A 67 -15.73 12.85 3.47
C TYR A 67 -14.39 12.43 2.92
N ARG A 68 -13.97 13.00 1.80
CA ARG A 68 -12.71 12.67 1.14
C ARG A 68 -12.39 11.18 1.24
N PRO A 69 -13.25 10.32 0.69
CA PRO A 69 -13.02 8.89 0.81
C PRO A 69 -11.72 8.48 0.12
N CYS A 70 -11.12 7.43 0.64
CA CYS A 70 -9.92 6.85 0.04
C CYS A 70 -10.33 5.76 -0.93
N HIS A 71 -9.65 5.70 -2.07
CA HIS A 71 -9.89 4.70 -3.10
C HIS A 71 -8.60 3.92 -3.33
N PHE A 72 -8.73 2.61 -3.48
CA PHE A 72 -7.60 1.75 -3.82
C PHE A 72 -7.20 1.95 -5.28
N GLU A 73 -5.89 2.09 -5.51
CA GLU A 73 -5.33 2.18 -6.86
C GLU A 73 -4.40 0.99 -7.07
N PRO A 74 -4.78 0.02 -7.91
CA PRO A 74 -4.03 -1.23 -8.01
C PRO A 74 -2.73 -1.15 -8.79
N GLU A 75 -2.53 -0.13 -9.63
CA GLU A 75 -1.40 -0.10 -10.55
C GLU A 75 -0.03 -0.30 -9.91
N PRO A 76 0.28 0.36 -8.76
CA PRO A 76 1.60 0.13 -8.16
C PRO A 76 1.81 -1.30 -7.68
N LEU A 77 0.74 -1.97 -7.24
CA LEU A 77 0.85 -3.38 -6.85
C LEU A 77 1.07 -4.27 -8.06
N GLU A 78 0.44 -3.94 -9.18
CA GLU A 78 0.66 -4.67 -10.42
C GLU A 78 2.11 -4.54 -10.88
N ALA A 79 2.67 -3.34 -10.79
CA ALA A 79 4.07 -3.11 -11.14
C ALA A 79 5.01 -3.90 -10.22
N ALA A 80 4.71 -3.94 -8.93
CA ALA A 80 5.51 -4.71 -7.97
C ALA A 80 5.42 -6.21 -8.27
N THR A 81 4.22 -6.68 -8.58
CA THR A 81 4.01 -8.08 -8.94
C THR A 81 4.79 -8.44 -10.20
N ASP A 82 4.76 -7.56 -11.20
CA ASP A 82 5.52 -7.78 -12.43
C ASP A 82 7.01 -7.88 -12.16
N TRP A 83 7.53 -6.99 -11.32
CA TRP A 83 8.94 -7.03 -10.96
C TRP A 83 9.29 -8.36 -10.28
N ILE A 84 8.47 -8.77 -9.32
CA ILE A 84 8.68 -10.02 -8.60
C ILE A 84 8.65 -11.20 -9.55
N THR A 85 7.66 -11.23 -10.44
CA THR A 85 7.51 -12.33 -11.40
C THR A 85 8.69 -12.41 -12.35
N LYS A 86 9.13 -11.26 -12.88
CA LYS A 86 10.26 -11.23 -13.82
C LYS A 86 11.57 -11.66 -13.17
N ASN A 87 11.73 -11.40 -11.89
CA ASN A 87 12.98 -11.68 -11.19
C ASN A 87 12.90 -12.91 -10.31
N ARG A 88 11.85 -13.66 -10.44
CA ARG A 88 11.59 -14.83 -9.62
C ARG A 88 12.71 -15.87 -9.73
N GLN A 89 13.31 -16.00 -10.88
CA GLN A 89 14.36 -17.00 -11.11
C GLN A 89 15.58 -16.77 -10.23
N ILE A 90 15.82 -15.54 -9.82
CA ILE A 90 16.98 -15.22 -9.00
C ILE A 90 17.00 -16.06 -7.72
N TRP A 91 15.92 -16.01 -6.95
CA TRP A 91 15.89 -16.77 -5.70
C TRP A 91 15.50 -18.23 -5.90
N THR A 92 14.77 -18.55 -6.95
CA THR A 92 14.42 -19.94 -7.25
C THR A 92 15.69 -20.74 -7.56
N VAL A 93 16.56 -20.17 -8.41
CA VAL A 93 17.85 -20.80 -8.73
C VAL A 93 18.71 -20.95 -7.50
N LYS A 94 18.79 -19.89 -6.70
CA LYS A 94 19.58 -19.93 -5.47
C LYS A 94 19.04 -20.95 -4.47
N SER A 95 17.73 -21.08 -4.37
CA SER A 95 17.12 -22.06 -3.48
C SER A 95 17.52 -23.47 -3.87
N ARG A 96 17.62 -23.77 -5.16
CA ARG A 96 18.03 -25.07 -5.63
C ARG A 96 19.49 -25.37 -5.31
N HIS A 97 20.32 -24.33 -5.21
CA HIS A 97 21.75 -24.51 -4.94
C HIS A 97 22.07 -24.56 -3.46
N VAL A 98 21.14 -24.27 -2.59
CA VAL A 98 21.36 -24.21 -1.15
C VAL A 98 21.18 -25.56 -0.47
N VAL A 99 20.78 -26.55 -1.16
CA VAL A 99 20.54 -27.88 -0.57
C VAL A 99 21.83 -28.58 -0.06
#